data_9a189f9b859c48a3511a0a9d25e5bc36
#
_entry.id   9a189f9b859c48a3511a0a9d25e5bc36
#
_cell.length_a   1.000
_cell.length_b   1.000
_cell.length_c   1.000
_cell.angle_alpha   90.00
_cell.angle_beta   90.00
_cell.angle_gamma   90.00
#
_symmetry.space_group_name_H-M   'P 1'
#
loop_
_entity.id
_entity.type
_entity.pdbx_description
1 polymer ?
#
loop_
_entity_poly.entity_id
_entity_poly.type
_entity_poly.pdbx_seq_one_letter_code
_entity_poly.pdbx_strand_id
1 'polypeptide(L)'
;REYIDSFIGPTLRKMFFEKYPEKIWGINTKHMTPDWAPNRIKFRNKILPFYHEQYVAVGKFGTGAIYDRIKNLIKKKGGKFFLNETVKGFKFNENKIFEISTNKKVYKIKTNEVVISTLPISITSRLLGKKNNLKFRGICSVYLFYNKKQILPKDHHWLYFDSEKLLFNRITENKKLTKFVAPKNKSYLTAEITYSQGDKFSKLSSDEVIKKVKHQVGLTGLVDNKMLIDASINYEPYVYPVQFADYKNEVVRVKSFVESFDNLFSIGAGGEFNYADSQIIFHKSFDLVNSLINRHSESINEAKNINTVNFNSEVKIGNKIIGGKNKTFVVAEAGLNHNGSFNIAKKLIDNAKEINCDAIKFQSFLPDSRVSKFIKSEKYAEKIIGTQESISELFQRLSLNFKTQKKIFEYAK
;
A
#
# COMPACT_ATOMS: atom_id res chain seq x y z
N ARG A 1 14.59 12.14 18.40
CA ARG A 1 14.15 12.81 19.65
C ARG A 1 13.85 14.29 19.40
N GLU A 2 14.80 15.05 18.93
CA GLU A 2 14.71 16.50 18.69
C GLU A 2 13.45 16.90 17.91
N TYR A 3 13.16 16.21 16.81
CA TYR A 3 11.95 16.44 16.03
C TYR A 3 10.66 16.27 16.88
N ILE A 4 10.57 15.22 17.68
CA ILE A 4 9.39 14.98 18.52
C ILE A 4 9.30 16.02 19.64
N ASP A 5 10.43 16.32 20.27
CA ASP A 5 10.50 17.32 21.36
C ASP A 5 10.09 18.72 20.89
N SER A 6 10.44 19.10 19.64
CA SER A 6 10.03 20.39 19.06
C SER A 6 8.53 20.50 18.81
N PHE A 7 7.81 19.36 18.64
CA PHE A 7 6.37 19.35 18.39
C PHE A 7 5.51 19.19 19.64
N ILE A 8 5.90 18.31 20.56
CA ILE A 8 5.06 17.92 21.69
C ILE A 8 5.76 18.05 23.05
N GLY A 9 7.03 18.40 23.06
CA GLY A 9 7.84 18.51 24.25
C GLY A 9 8.32 17.16 24.83
N PRO A 10 9.33 17.19 25.72
CA PRO A 10 9.97 15.99 26.24
C PRO A 10 9.05 15.13 27.13
N THR A 11 8.07 15.73 27.79
CA THR A 11 7.13 15.01 28.68
C THR A 11 6.23 14.07 27.87
N LEU A 12 5.53 14.61 26.87
CA LEU A 12 4.64 13.79 26.02
C LEU A 12 5.43 12.80 25.16
N ARG A 13 6.62 13.17 24.70
CA ARG A 13 7.50 12.22 24.03
C ARG A 13 7.83 11.02 24.92
N LYS A 14 8.26 11.24 26.16
CA LYS A 14 8.57 10.16 27.10
C LYS A 14 7.35 9.28 27.37
N MET A 15 6.17 9.88 27.49
CA MET A 15 4.93 9.15 27.78
C MET A 15 4.44 8.29 26.59
N PHE A 16 4.58 8.76 25.34
CA PHE A 16 3.88 8.14 24.21
C PHE A 16 4.80 7.75 23.03
N PHE A 17 6.00 8.33 22.92
CA PHE A 17 6.83 8.20 21.73
C PHE A 17 8.27 7.75 22.01
N GLU A 18 8.57 7.27 23.20
CA GLU A 18 9.89 6.71 23.52
C GLU A 18 9.85 5.18 23.56
N LYS A 19 9.06 4.62 24.44
CA LYS A 19 9.02 3.15 24.66
C LYS A 19 8.24 2.39 23.60
N TYR A 20 7.12 2.92 23.16
CA TYR A 20 6.31 2.28 22.12
C TYR A 20 7.06 2.10 20.79
N PRO A 21 7.73 3.13 20.21
CA PRO A 21 8.59 2.93 19.04
C PRO A 21 9.76 1.96 19.28
N GLU A 22 10.41 2.01 20.45
CA GLU A 22 11.48 1.07 20.79
C GLU A 22 10.98 -0.38 20.80
N LYS A 23 9.77 -0.64 21.31
CA LYS A 23 9.13 -1.97 21.25
C LYS A 23 8.88 -2.41 19.82
N ILE A 24 8.31 -1.55 18.96
CA ILE A 24 8.00 -1.90 17.58
C ILE A 24 9.26 -2.16 16.77
N TRP A 25 10.21 -1.21 16.79
CA TRP A 25 11.38 -1.24 15.92
C TRP A 25 12.55 -2.05 16.49
N GLY A 26 12.53 -2.35 17.79
CA GLY A 26 13.59 -3.12 18.47
C GLY A 26 14.95 -2.44 18.50
N ILE A 27 14.98 -1.13 18.31
CA ILE A 27 16.17 -0.27 18.42
C ILE A 27 15.82 0.96 19.24
N ASN A 28 16.82 1.49 19.93
CA ASN A 28 16.63 2.72 20.70
C ASN A 28 16.30 3.89 19.76
N THR A 29 15.37 4.74 20.18
CA THR A 29 14.92 5.90 19.36
C THR A 29 16.05 6.86 18.97
N LYS A 30 17.18 6.86 19.70
CA LYS A 30 18.38 7.62 19.32
C LYS A 30 19.03 7.14 18.02
N HIS A 31 18.85 5.86 17.69
CA HIS A 31 19.47 5.21 16.53
C HIS A 31 18.46 5.01 15.37
N MET A 32 17.24 5.53 15.52
CA MET A 32 16.24 5.51 14.47
C MET A 32 16.40 6.70 13.54
N THR A 33 16.13 6.47 12.25
CA THR A 33 15.95 7.59 11.31
C THR A 33 14.73 8.43 11.70
N PRO A 34 14.75 9.75 11.47
CA PRO A 34 13.58 10.62 11.73
C PRO A 34 12.44 10.43 10.74
N ASP A 35 12.62 9.70 9.66
CA ASP A 35 11.71 9.64 8.50
C ASP A 35 10.27 9.21 8.82
N TRP A 36 10.08 8.40 9.88
CA TRP A 36 8.74 7.96 10.29
C TRP A 36 7.96 9.01 11.07
N ALA A 37 8.66 9.87 11.83
CA ALA A 37 8.04 10.79 12.78
C ALA A 37 7.14 11.84 12.11
N PRO A 38 7.53 12.53 11.02
CA PRO A 38 6.68 13.50 10.33
C PRO A 38 5.36 12.92 9.80
N ASN A 39 5.36 11.63 9.48
CA ASN A 39 4.16 10.96 9.00
C ASN A 39 3.20 10.55 10.13
N ARG A 40 3.69 10.44 11.36
CA ARG A 40 2.93 9.96 12.52
C ARG A 40 2.58 11.06 13.51
N ILE A 41 3.43 12.08 13.64
CA ILE A 41 3.27 13.17 14.61
C ILE A 41 2.94 14.44 13.83
N LYS A 42 1.67 14.82 13.84
CA LYS A 42 1.16 16.01 13.17
C LYS A 42 0.30 16.83 14.10
N PHE A 43 0.48 18.14 14.09
CA PHE A 43 -0.44 19.06 14.74
C PHE A 43 -1.80 19.00 14.05
N ARG A 44 -2.84 18.88 14.86
CA ARG A 44 -4.23 18.92 14.41
C ARG A 44 -5.01 19.92 15.26
N ASN A 45 -5.71 20.81 14.61
CA ASN A 45 -6.55 21.80 15.29
C ASN A 45 -7.89 21.21 15.77
N LYS A 46 -8.19 19.95 15.40
CA LYS A 46 -9.42 19.24 15.80
C LYS A 46 -9.07 17.81 16.18
N ILE A 47 -9.81 17.25 17.14
CA ILE A 47 -9.76 15.83 17.46
C ILE A 47 -10.41 15.08 16.30
N LEU A 48 -9.62 14.31 15.57
CA LEU A 48 -10.08 13.48 14.46
C LEU A 48 -9.80 12.01 14.78
N PRO A 49 -10.66 11.09 14.33
CA PRO A 49 -10.36 9.66 14.39
C PRO A 49 -9.02 9.36 13.71
N PHE A 50 -8.35 8.29 14.12
CA PHE A 50 -7.06 7.88 13.54
C PHE A 50 -7.20 7.61 12.04
N TYR A 51 -8.26 6.94 11.64
CA TYR A 51 -8.66 6.76 10.24
C TYR A 51 -9.83 7.68 9.91
N HIS A 52 -9.50 8.92 9.63
CA HIS A 52 -10.46 9.90 9.15
C HIS A 52 -10.78 9.59 7.67
N GLU A 53 -12.07 9.53 7.35
CA GLU A 53 -12.57 9.26 5.98
C GLU A 53 -12.20 7.89 5.40
N GLN A 54 -11.87 6.92 6.27
CA GLN A 54 -11.63 5.54 5.85
C GLN A 54 -12.76 4.62 6.29
N TYR A 55 -13.11 3.69 5.41
CA TYR A 55 -14.09 2.66 5.68
C TYR A 55 -13.42 1.32 5.92
N VAL A 56 -13.89 0.57 6.91
CA VAL A 56 -13.44 -0.80 7.14
C VAL A 56 -14.23 -1.74 6.25
N ALA A 57 -13.59 -2.31 5.23
CA ALA A 57 -14.19 -3.26 4.31
C ALA A 57 -13.72 -4.70 4.63
N VAL A 58 -14.11 -5.22 5.78
CA VAL A 58 -13.80 -6.60 6.18
C VAL A 58 -15.05 -7.45 6.06
N GLY A 59 -15.05 -8.39 5.11
CA GLY A 59 -16.18 -9.29 4.84
C GLY A 59 -16.29 -10.46 5.82
N LYS A 60 -17.24 -11.35 5.55
CA LYS A 60 -17.56 -12.54 6.38
C LYS A 60 -16.35 -13.43 6.70
N PHE A 61 -15.41 -13.55 5.78
CA PHE A 61 -14.24 -14.41 5.92
C PHE A 61 -12.93 -13.63 6.18
N GLY A 62 -13.06 -12.39 6.63
CA GLY A 62 -11.92 -11.53 6.90
C GLY A 62 -11.22 -11.02 5.63
N THR A 63 -10.11 -10.31 5.80
CA THR A 63 -9.31 -9.74 4.70
C THR A 63 -8.69 -10.83 3.81
N GLY A 64 -8.38 -12.01 4.36
CA GLY A 64 -7.82 -13.15 3.62
C GLY A 64 -8.68 -13.62 2.46
N ALA A 65 -10.02 -13.41 2.54
CA ALA A 65 -10.94 -13.78 1.46
C ALA A 65 -10.65 -13.07 0.14
N ILE A 66 -10.06 -11.87 0.16
CA ILE A 66 -9.65 -11.13 -1.03
C ILE A 66 -8.56 -11.92 -1.77
N TYR A 67 -7.55 -12.36 -1.03
CA TYR A 67 -6.43 -13.14 -1.58
C TYR A 67 -6.86 -14.53 -2.05
N ASP A 68 -7.79 -15.18 -1.33
CA ASP A 68 -8.36 -16.46 -1.77
C ASP A 68 -9.13 -16.31 -3.08
N ARG A 69 -9.87 -15.22 -3.25
CA ARG A 69 -10.56 -14.93 -4.51
C ARG A 69 -9.57 -14.69 -5.64
N ILE A 70 -8.52 -13.91 -5.43
CA ILE A 70 -7.44 -13.66 -6.40
C ILE A 70 -6.78 -14.99 -6.78
N LYS A 71 -6.41 -15.82 -5.81
CA LYS A 71 -5.84 -17.15 -6.02
C LYS A 71 -6.73 -18.01 -6.90
N ASN A 72 -8.03 -18.05 -6.62
CA ASN A 72 -8.99 -18.83 -7.39
C ASN A 72 -9.14 -18.33 -8.83
N LEU A 73 -9.11 -17.01 -9.05
CA LEU A 73 -9.12 -16.43 -10.39
C LEU A 73 -7.84 -16.79 -11.17
N ILE A 74 -6.68 -16.72 -10.54
CA ILE A 74 -5.41 -17.13 -11.15
C ILE A 74 -5.44 -18.61 -11.54
N LYS A 75 -5.93 -19.50 -10.64
CA LYS A 75 -6.08 -20.92 -10.93
C LYS A 75 -6.99 -21.18 -12.12
N LYS A 76 -8.12 -20.47 -12.21
CA LYS A 76 -9.04 -20.56 -13.36
C LYS A 76 -8.38 -20.16 -14.68
N LYS A 77 -7.37 -19.30 -14.64
CA LYS A 77 -6.57 -18.89 -15.81
C LYS A 77 -5.33 -19.77 -16.04
N GLY A 78 -5.24 -20.94 -15.39
CA GLY A 78 -4.13 -21.88 -15.56
C GLY A 78 -2.91 -21.64 -14.68
N GLY A 79 -2.93 -20.61 -13.80
CA GLY A 79 -1.85 -20.35 -12.87
C GLY A 79 -1.74 -21.45 -11.81
N LYS A 80 -0.49 -21.79 -11.42
CA LYS A 80 -0.18 -22.84 -10.47
C LYS A 80 0.30 -22.25 -9.13
N PHE A 81 -0.08 -22.88 -8.02
CA PHE A 81 0.35 -22.54 -6.67
C PHE A 81 1.02 -23.74 -6.02
N PHE A 82 2.22 -23.51 -5.50
CA PHE A 82 3.01 -24.50 -4.78
C PHE A 82 3.14 -24.04 -3.31
N LEU A 83 2.27 -24.54 -2.45
CA LEU A 83 2.25 -24.23 -1.04
C LEU A 83 3.18 -25.15 -0.26
N ASN A 84 3.61 -24.70 0.95
CA ASN A 84 4.57 -25.40 1.80
C ASN A 84 5.88 -25.70 1.07
N GLU A 85 6.31 -24.75 0.23
CA GLU A 85 7.51 -24.84 -0.56
C GLU A 85 8.34 -23.56 -0.35
N THR A 86 9.56 -23.72 0.15
CA THR A 86 10.44 -22.62 0.52
C THR A 86 11.60 -22.52 -0.45
N VAL A 87 11.84 -21.35 -1.03
CA VAL A 87 13.00 -21.08 -1.88
C VAL A 87 14.26 -21.19 -1.04
N LYS A 88 15.26 -21.95 -1.54
CA LYS A 88 16.55 -22.23 -0.90
C LYS A 88 17.73 -21.61 -1.62
N GLY A 89 17.60 -21.31 -2.93
CA GLY A 89 18.66 -20.69 -3.70
C GLY A 89 18.27 -20.35 -5.12
N PHE A 90 19.13 -19.57 -5.73
CA PHE A 90 19.09 -19.23 -7.15
C PHE A 90 20.41 -19.66 -7.80
N LYS A 91 20.34 -20.16 -9.04
CA LYS A 91 21.52 -20.26 -9.92
C LYS A 91 21.35 -19.29 -11.08
N PHE A 92 22.45 -18.66 -11.43
CA PHE A 92 22.48 -17.65 -12.47
C PHE A 92 23.78 -17.72 -13.26
N ASN A 93 23.71 -17.31 -14.52
CA ASN A 93 24.86 -17.06 -15.38
C ASN A 93 24.86 -15.56 -15.69
N GLU A 94 26.02 -14.91 -15.52
CA GLU A 94 26.11 -13.47 -15.68
C GLU A 94 25.00 -12.76 -14.91
N ASN A 95 24.03 -12.15 -15.59
CA ASN A 95 22.93 -11.41 -15.02
C ASN A 95 21.56 -12.11 -15.17
N LYS A 96 21.51 -13.42 -15.47
CA LYS A 96 20.23 -14.13 -15.65
C LYS A 96 20.10 -15.32 -14.73
N ILE A 97 18.99 -15.38 -14.00
CA ILE A 97 18.58 -16.54 -13.23
C ILE A 97 18.04 -17.60 -14.18
N PHE A 98 18.58 -18.81 -14.10
CA PHE A 98 18.14 -19.96 -14.89
C PHE A 98 17.61 -21.12 -14.03
N GLU A 99 17.76 -21.04 -12.69
CA GLU A 99 17.28 -22.10 -11.80
C GLU A 99 16.89 -21.52 -10.44
N ILE A 100 15.76 -22.01 -9.91
CA ILE A 100 15.30 -21.74 -8.54
C ILE A 100 15.21 -23.09 -7.82
N SER A 101 15.95 -23.24 -6.72
CA SER A 101 15.85 -24.40 -5.84
C SER A 101 14.95 -24.14 -4.65
N THR A 102 14.15 -25.13 -4.28
CA THR A 102 13.28 -25.11 -3.11
C THR A 102 13.60 -26.28 -2.19
N ASN A 103 12.93 -26.36 -1.05
CA ASN A 103 13.02 -27.53 -0.16
C ASN A 103 12.39 -28.81 -0.76
N LYS A 104 11.69 -28.72 -1.90
CA LYS A 104 11.03 -29.87 -2.53
C LYS A 104 11.60 -30.24 -3.89
N LYS A 105 11.92 -29.25 -4.72
CA LYS A 105 12.37 -29.48 -6.11
C LYS A 105 13.12 -28.28 -6.68
N VAL A 106 13.55 -28.45 -7.90
CA VAL A 106 14.25 -27.46 -8.69
C VAL A 106 13.38 -27.05 -9.88
N TYR A 107 13.30 -25.75 -10.10
CA TYR A 107 12.61 -25.14 -11.24
C TYR A 107 13.63 -24.56 -12.20
N LYS A 108 13.56 -24.95 -13.47
CA LYS A 108 14.35 -24.34 -14.55
C LYS A 108 13.58 -23.13 -15.09
N ILE A 109 14.28 -22.03 -15.27
CA ILE A 109 13.76 -20.78 -15.80
C ILE A 109 14.22 -20.65 -17.25
N LYS A 110 13.29 -20.53 -18.18
CA LYS A 110 13.58 -20.37 -19.61
C LYS A 110 14.08 -18.95 -19.91
N THR A 111 14.69 -18.77 -21.05
CA THR A 111 15.30 -17.49 -21.47
C THR A 111 14.29 -16.34 -21.54
N ASN A 112 13.02 -16.64 -21.88
CA ASN A 112 11.93 -15.67 -21.98
C ASN A 112 11.05 -15.59 -20.73
N GLU A 113 11.41 -16.26 -19.64
CA GLU A 113 10.68 -16.22 -18.38
C GLU A 113 11.33 -15.24 -17.42
N VAL A 114 10.50 -14.60 -16.59
CA VAL A 114 10.94 -13.68 -15.55
C VAL A 114 10.65 -14.25 -14.16
N VAL A 115 11.45 -13.84 -13.21
CA VAL A 115 11.30 -14.17 -11.79
C VAL A 115 10.84 -12.90 -11.06
N ILE A 116 9.68 -12.96 -10.42
CA ILE A 116 9.19 -11.88 -9.55
C ILE A 116 9.31 -12.36 -8.11
N SER A 117 10.24 -11.76 -7.37
CA SER A 117 10.47 -12.07 -5.96
C SER A 117 9.67 -11.14 -5.06
N THR A 118 8.87 -11.71 -4.16
CA THR A 118 8.23 -10.99 -3.06
C THR A 118 8.87 -11.32 -1.71
N LEU A 119 9.96 -12.08 -1.73
CA LEU A 119 10.75 -12.35 -0.53
C LEU A 119 11.34 -11.04 0.03
N PRO A 120 11.59 -10.96 1.34
CA PRO A 120 12.39 -9.86 1.88
C PRO A 120 13.68 -9.71 1.08
N ILE A 121 14.00 -8.49 0.63
CA ILE A 121 15.15 -8.24 -0.23
C ILE A 121 16.47 -8.68 0.41
N SER A 122 16.52 -8.64 1.75
CA SER A 122 17.64 -9.16 2.53
C SER A 122 17.83 -10.68 2.36
N ILE A 123 16.75 -11.42 2.13
CA ILE A 123 16.78 -12.86 1.85
C ILE A 123 17.13 -13.09 0.38
N THR A 124 16.45 -12.40 -0.54
CA THR A 124 16.74 -12.50 -1.98
C THR A 124 18.22 -12.26 -2.25
N SER A 125 18.80 -11.19 -1.69
CA SER A 125 20.24 -10.87 -1.82
C SER A 125 21.15 -11.98 -1.28
N ARG A 126 20.82 -12.55 -0.11
CA ARG A 126 21.61 -13.67 0.46
C ARG A 126 21.52 -14.95 -0.35
N LEU A 127 20.34 -15.27 -0.89
CA LEU A 127 20.16 -16.44 -1.77
C LEU A 127 20.89 -16.28 -3.10
N LEU A 128 21.21 -15.04 -3.51
CA LEU A 128 22.08 -14.69 -4.63
C LEU A 128 23.57 -14.58 -4.23
N GLY A 129 23.93 -14.94 -3.01
CA GLY A 129 25.32 -14.93 -2.52
C GLY A 129 25.84 -13.59 -1.97
N LYS A 130 25.01 -12.54 -1.92
CA LYS A 130 25.41 -11.21 -1.43
C LYS A 130 24.99 -11.00 0.02
N LYS A 131 25.95 -10.85 0.92
CA LYS A 131 25.71 -10.51 2.34
C LYS A 131 25.17 -9.08 2.47
N ASN A 132 24.29 -8.88 3.46
CA ASN A 132 23.71 -7.58 3.78
C ASN A 132 23.37 -7.47 5.27
N ASN A 133 23.20 -6.23 5.74
CA ASN A 133 22.87 -5.89 7.13
C ASN A 133 21.41 -5.49 7.32
N LEU A 134 20.56 -5.62 6.29
CA LEU A 134 19.15 -5.32 6.38
C LEU A 134 18.45 -6.27 7.34
N LYS A 135 17.68 -5.71 8.26
CA LYS A 135 16.96 -6.43 9.31
C LYS A 135 15.46 -6.20 9.22
N PHE A 136 14.72 -7.23 9.57
CA PHE A 136 13.26 -7.16 9.75
C PHE A 136 12.90 -7.54 11.17
N ARG A 137 11.80 -6.95 11.64
CA ARG A 137 11.10 -7.40 12.85
C ARG A 137 9.96 -8.29 12.45
N GLY A 138 9.73 -9.34 13.23
CA GLY A 138 8.54 -10.17 13.14
C GLY A 138 7.42 -9.67 14.03
N ILE A 139 6.22 -10.20 13.78
CA ILE A 139 5.05 -10.10 14.67
C ILE A 139 4.67 -11.50 15.13
N CYS A 140 4.47 -11.64 16.43
CA CYS A 140 3.75 -12.73 17.03
C CYS A 140 2.36 -12.25 17.41
N SER A 141 1.32 -12.87 16.88
CA SER A 141 -0.08 -12.59 17.19
C SER A 141 -0.62 -13.68 18.09
N VAL A 142 -1.00 -13.32 19.31
CA VAL A 142 -1.69 -14.23 20.24
C VAL A 142 -3.18 -13.91 20.23
N TYR A 143 -3.98 -14.89 19.83
CA TYR A 143 -5.43 -14.78 19.80
C TYR A 143 -6.00 -15.38 21.09
N LEU A 144 -6.77 -14.61 21.82
CA LEU A 144 -7.41 -15.01 23.08
C LEU A 144 -8.93 -14.95 22.89
N PHE A 145 -9.59 -16.11 22.93
CA PHE A 145 -11.03 -16.24 22.66
C PHE A 145 -11.81 -16.24 23.99
N TYR A 146 -12.87 -15.42 24.07
CA TYR A 146 -13.62 -15.22 25.30
C TYR A 146 -15.11 -15.46 25.12
N ASN A 147 -15.74 -16.01 26.15
CA ASN A 147 -17.20 -16.11 26.26
C ASN A 147 -17.78 -14.76 26.69
N LYS A 148 -17.58 -13.74 25.88
CA LYS A 148 -18.04 -12.37 26.10
C LYS A 148 -18.35 -11.71 24.77
N LYS A 149 -19.51 -11.06 24.66
CA LYS A 149 -19.98 -10.45 23.42
C LYS A 149 -19.05 -9.33 22.93
N GLN A 150 -18.51 -8.54 23.85
CA GLN A 150 -17.63 -7.39 23.62
C GLN A 150 -16.66 -7.27 24.80
N ILE A 151 -15.42 -6.94 24.53
CA ILE A 151 -14.36 -6.87 25.53
C ILE A 151 -13.89 -5.41 25.71
N LEU A 152 -13.45 -4.75 24.62
CA LEU A 152 -13.00 -3.38 24.67
C LEU A 152 -14.18 -2.40 24.83
N PRO A 153 -13.97 -1.20 25.38
CA PRO A 153 -14.98 -0.14 25.44
C PRO A 153 -15.62 0.12 24.07
N LYS A 154 -16.87 0.65 24.08
CA LYS A 154 -17.73 0.75 22.88
C LYS A 154 -17.03 1.36 21.67
N ASP A 155 -16.28 2.41 21.85
CA ASP A 155 -15.70 3.22 20.79
C ASP A 155 -14.23 2.89 20.49
N HIS A 156 -13.70 1.80 21.08
CA HIS A 156 -12.32 1.38 20.89
C HIS A 156 -12.25 0.07 20.11
N HIS A 157 -11.52 0.08 19.00
CA HIS A 157 -11.25 -1.12 18.18
C HIS A 157 -9.95 -1.80 18.61
N TRP A 158 -8.98 -0.99 19.08
CA TRP A 158 -7.69 -1.43 19.60
C TRP A 158 -7.13 -0.46 20.63
N LEU A 159 -6.18 -0.96 21.41
CA LEU A 159 -5.43 -0.19 22.42
C LEU A 159 -3.93 -0.42 22.19
N TYR A 160 -3.15 0.64 22.34
CA TYR A 160 -1.68 0.60 22.30
C TYR A 160 -1.11 0.58 23.72
N PHE A 161 0.02 -0.11 23.88
CA PHE A 161 0.69 -0.28 25.17
C PHE A 161 2.18 0.02 25.02
N ASP A 162 2.66 1.04 25.71
CA ASP A 162 4.06 1.44 25.75
C ASP A 162 4.86 0.77 26.87
N SER A 163 4.19 0.26 27.91
CA SER A 163 4.82 -0.35 29.07
C SER A 163 5.74 -1.52 28.68
N GLU A 164 6.99 -1.48 29.14
CA GLU A 164 7.98 -2.55 28.97
C GLU A 164 7.64 -3.81 29.78
N LYS A 165 6.74 -3.70 30.78
CA LYS A 165 6.27 -4.85 31.58
C LYS A 165 5.32 -5.76 30.80
N LEU A 166 4.72 -5.24 29.70
CA LEU A 166 3.82 -5.99 28.84
C LEU A 166 4.57 -6.43 27.57
N LEU A 167 4.39 -7.67 27.16
CA LEU A 167 5.01 -8.19 25.92
C LEU A 167 4.41 -7.53 24.67
N PHE A 168 3.09 -7.36 24.65
CA PHE A 168 2.38 -6.86 23.49
C PHE A 168 2.45 -5.33 23.34
N ASN A 169 2.41 -4.87 22.10
CA ASN A 169 2.38 -3.46 21.73
C ASN A 169 0.96 -2.96 21.52
N ARG A 170 0.08 -3.85 21.06
CA ARG A 170 -1.31 -3.56 20.71
C ARG A 170 -2.20 -4.73 21.06
N ILE A 171 -3.40 -4.41 21.51
CA ILE A 171 -4.51 -5.35 21.60
C ILE A 171 -5.62 -4.87 20.68
N THR A 172 -6.14 -5.74 19.82
CA THR A 172 -7.25 -5.46 18.89
C THR A 172 -8.42 -6.39 19.19
N GLU A 173 -9.64 -5.87 19.28
CA GLU A 173 -10.87 -6.66 19.26
C GLU A 173 -11.41 -6.72 17.84
N ASN A 174 -11.04 -7.75 17.07
CA ASN A 174 -11.36 -7.84 15.64
C ASN A 174 -12.88 -7.90 15.34
N LYS A 175 -13.68 -8.37 16.30
CA LYS A 175 -15.15 -8.38 16.15
C LYS A 175 -15.74 -6.98 15.99
N LYS A 176 -15.06 -5.94 16.43
CA LYS A 176 -15.47 -4.54 16.22
C LYS A 176 -15.21 -4.03 14.81
N LEU A 177 -14.29 -4.67 14.08
CA LEU A 177 -14.05 -4.39 12.65
C LEU A 177 -15.07 -5.11 11.78
N THR A 178 -15.49 -6.32 12.17
CA THR A 178 -16.53 -7.08 11.48
C THR A 178 -17.21 -8.08 12.43
N LYS A 179 -18.53 -8.08 12.43
CA LYS A 179 -19.33 -8.98 13.29
C LYS A 179 -19.23 -10.46 12.92
N PHE A 180 -18.65 -10.77 11.76
CA PHE A 180 -18.64 -12.13 11.20
C PHE A 180 -17.48 -13.00 11.69
N VAL A 181 -16.47 -12.45 12.36
CA VAL A 181 -15.26 -13.17 12.79
C VAL A 181 -15.42 -13.91 14.12
N ALA A 182 -16.56 -13.73 14.81
CA ALA A 182 -16.88 -14.46 16.03
C ALA A 182 -18.38 -14.64 16.18
N PRO A 183 -18.85 -15.68 16.92
CA PRO A 183 -20.26 -15.87 17.28
C PRO A 183 -20.85 -14.65 18.00
N LYS A 184 -22.17 -14.50 17.97
CA LYS A 184 -22.89 -13.31 18.50
C LYS A 184 -22.52 -13.03 19.98
N ASN A 185 -22.41 -14.06 20.79
CA ASN A 185 -22.13 -13.97 22.24
C ASN A 185 -20.65 -14.11 22.63
N LYS A 186 -19.77 -14.31 21.65
CA LYS A 186 -18.32 -14.47 21.86
C LYS A 186 -17.54 -13.36 21.18
N SER A 187 -16.32 -13.11 21.66
CA SER A 187 -15.35 -12.22 21.04
C SER A 187 -13.94 -12.73 21.26
N TYR A 188 -12.98 -12.09 20.60
CA TYR A 188 -11.58 -12.39 20.84
C TYR A 188 -10.71 -11.15 20.75
N LEU A 189 -9.60 -11.19 21.46
CA LEU A 189 -8.53 -10.20 21.39
C LEU A 189 -7.36 -10.79 20.63
N THR A 190 -6.75 -9.94 19.78
CA THR A 190 -5.44 -10.22 19.20
C THR A 190 -4.42 -9.35 19.91
N ALA A 191 -3.49 -9.96 20.64
CA ALA A 191 -2.35 -9.29 21.25
C ALA A 191 -1.15 -9.42 20.31
N GLU A 192 -0.61 -8.29 19.86
CA GLU A 192 0.49 -8.23 18.91
C GLU A 192 1.81 -7.93 19.62
N ILE A 193 2.80 -8.78 19.39
CA ILE A 193 4.14 -8.70 19.97
C ILE A 193 5.14 -8.61 18.82
N THR A 194 5.93 -7.56 18.78
CA THR A 194 7.04 -7.46 17.84
C THR A 194 8.30 -8.10 18.42
N TYR A 195 9.02 -8.83 17.58
CA TYR A 195 10.22 -9.55 18.01
C TYR A 195 11.31 -9.52 16.92
N SER A 196 12.55 -9.77 17.31
CA SER A 196 13.65 -10.01 16.38
C SER A 196 14.03 -11.49 16.43
N GLN A 197 14.42 -12.05 15.30
CA GLN A 197 14.97 -13.40 15.28
C GLN A 197 16.22 -13.45 16.17
N GLY A 198 16.29 -14.46 17.06
CA GLY A 198 17.38 -14.66 18.00
C GLY A 198 17.34 -13.83 19.29
N ASP A 199 16.32 -12.96 19.48
CA ASP A 199 16.14 -12.28 20.75
C ASP A 199 15.58 -13.18 21.85
N LYS A 200 15.47 -12.65 23.09
CA LYS A 200 14.97 -13.44 24.23
C LYS A 200 13.56 -13.96 24.03
N PHE A 201 12.72 -13.18 23.33
CA PHE A 201 11.34 -13.57 23.06
C PHE A 201 11.26 -14.75 22.08
N SER A 202 12.09 -14.75 21.04
CA SER A 202 12.11 -15.80 20.03
C SER A 202 12.57 -17.19 20.56
N LYS A 203 13.08 -17.24 21.79
CA LYS A 203 13.48 -18.48 22.49
C LYS A 203 12.36 -19.09 23.32
N LEU A 204 11.26 -18.37 23.51
CA LEU A 204 10.10 -18.86 24.26
C LEU A 204 9.30 -19.85 23.41
N SER A 205 8.79 -20.90 24.03
CA SER A 205 7.80 -21.76 23.39
C SER A 205 6.46 -21.05 23.20
N SER A 206 5.64 -21.53 22.28
CA SER A 206 4.31 -20.99 22.04
C SER A 206 3.45 -20.98 23.29
N ASP A 207 3.51 -22.06 24.09
CA ASP A 207 2.75 -22.20 25.35
C ASP A 207 3.20 -21.16 26.38
N GLU A 208 4.51 -20.93 26.51
CA GLU A 208 5.04 -19.91 27.41
C GLU A 208 4.59 -18.52 27.02
N VAL A 209 4.60 -18.21 25.71
CA VAL A 209 4.10 -16.91 25.20
C VAL A 209 2.62 -16.76 25.49
N ILE A 210 1.79 -17.75 25.16
CA ILE A 210 0.34 -17.74 25.45
C ILE A 210 0.09 -17.54 26.94
N LYS A 211 0.77 -18.30 27.81
CA LYS A 211 0.64 -18.20 29.27
C LYS A 211 0.97 -16.78 29.77
N LYS A 212 2.09 -16.21 29.32
CA LYS A 212 2.50 -14.85 29.68
C LYS A 212 1.48 -13.80 29.20
N VAL A 213 1.03 -13.88 27.95
CA VAL A 213 0.07 -12.93 27.38
C VAL A 213 -1.29 -13.02 28.09
N LYS A 214 -1.79 -14.22 28.37
CA LYS A 214 -3.01 -14.41 29.18
C LYS A 214 -2.91 -13.71 30.54
N HIS A 215 -1.81 -13.95 31.25
CA HIS A 215 -1.57 -13.29 32.55
C HIS A 215 -1.56 -11.77 32.41
N GLN A 216 -0.80 -11.25 31.45
CA GLN A 216 -0.64 -9.82 31.25
C GLN A 216 -1.93 -9.12 30.78
N VAL A 217 -2.75 -9.77 29.94
CA VAL A 217 -4.08 -9.25 29.56
C VAL A 217 -5.00 -9.18 30.80
N GLY A 218 -4.95 -10.17 31.68
CA GLY A 218 -5.67 -10.13 32.97
C GLY A 218 -5.27 -8.93 33.82
N LEU A 219 -3.96 -8.60 33.89
CA LEU A 219 -3.46 -7.44 34.62
C LEU A 219 -3.95 -6.09 34.08
N THR A 220 -4.35 -6.02 32.81
CA THR A 220 -4.91 -4.78 32.23
C THR A 220 -6.33 -4.47 32.73
N GLY A 221 -7.01 -5.41 33.36
CA GLY A 221 -8.40 -5.24 33.79
C GLY A 221 -9.44 -5.22 32.64
N LEU A 222 -9.03 -5.43 31.40
CA LEU A 222 -9.94 -5.39 30.23
C LEU A 222 -10.95 -6.54 30.23
N VAL A 223 -10.54 -7.70 30.73
CA VAL A 223 -11.38 -8.90 30.77
C VAL A 223 -10.93 -9.85 31.88
N ASP A 224 -11.91 -10.52 32.51
CA ASP A 224 -11.61 -11.61 33.45
C ASP A 224 -11.17 -12.87 32.68
N ASN A 225 -10.01 -13.37 33.02
CA ASN A 225 -9.46 -14.61 32.46
C ASN A 225 -10.34 -15.86 32.67
N LYS A 226 -11.27 -15.82 33.64
CA LYS A 226 -12.27 -16.88 33.80
C LYS A 226 -13.20 -17.06 32.62
N MET A 227 -13.35 -16.00 31.81
CA MET A 227 -14.13 -16.00 30.55
C MET A 227 -13.36 -16.53 29.36
N LEU A 228 -12.07 -16.81 29.48
CA LEU A 228 -11.25 -17.34 28.39
C LEU A 228 -11.68 -18.76 28.05
N ILE A 229 -11.90 -19.00 26.74
CA ILE A 229 -12.33 -20.33 26.24
C ILE A 229 -11.14 -21.05 25.61
N ASP A 230 -10.34 -20.33 24.83
CA ASP A 230 -9.26 -20.90 24.03
C ASP A 230 -8.22 -19.84 23.68
N ALA A 231 -7.06 -20.26 23.19
CA ALA A 231 -6.00 -19.39 22.72
C ALA A 231 -5.24 -20.03 21.54
N SER A 232 -4.80 -19.20 20.60
CA SER A 232 -3.91 -19.64 19.52
C SER A 232 -2.83 -18.59 19.25
N ILE A 233 -1.81 -18.98 18.50
CA ILE A 233 -0.66 -18.13 18.24
C ILE A 233 -0.20 -18.27 16.78
N ASN A 234 0.24 -17.16 16.18
CA ASN A 234 0.83 -17.15 14.85
C ASN A 234 2.08 -16.27 14.83
N TYR A 235 3.07 -16.64 14.01
CA TYR A 235 4.33 -15.92 13.86
C TYR A 235 4.54 -15.50 12.41
N GLU A 236 4.82 -14.21 12.20
CA GLU A 236 5.23 -13.65 10.92
C GLU A 236 6.62 -13.02 11.08
N PRO A 237 7.69 -13.64 10.56
CA PRO A 237 9.06 -13.25 10.90
C PRO A 237 9.59 -12.00 10.20
N TYR A 238 8.96 -11.53 9.10
CA TYR A 238 9.49 -10.46 8.26
C TYR A 238 8.42 -9.41 7.95
N VAL A 239 7.98 -8.66 8.97
CA VAL A 239 6.88 -7.69 8.82
C VAL A 239 7.39 -6.25 8.73
N TYR A 240 8.25 -5.85 9.66
CA TYR A 240 8.73 -4.47 9.74
C TYR A 240 10.19 -4.35 9.31
N PRO A 241 10.52 -3.64 8.22
CA PRO A 241 11.90 -3.30 7.89
C PRO A 241 12.46 -2.35 8.95
N VAL A 242 13.59 -2.69 9.55
CA VAL A 242 14.21 -1.87 10.61
C VAL A 242 14.95 -0.68 10.00
N GLN A 243 14.45 0.52 10.25
CA GLN A 243 14.99 1.77 9.71
C GLN A 243 16.04 2.37 10.67
N PHE A 244 17.23 1.77 10.71
CA PHE A 244 18.39 2.31 11.44
C PHE A 244 19.02 3.50 10.69
N ALA A 245 19.92 4.25 11.33
CA ALA A 245 20.40 5.55 10.81
C ALA A 245 20.86 5.51 9.35
N ASP A 246 21.64 4.51 8.95
CA ASP A 246 22.22 4.39 7.59
C ASP A 246 21.51 3.38 6.68
N TYR A 247 20.29 2.96 7.03
CA TYR A 247 19.61 1.89 6.30
C TYR A 247 19.41 2.20 4.81
N LYS A 248 19.24 3.46 4.44
CA LYS A 248 19.02 3.87 3.04
C LYS A 248 20.16 3.52 2.13
N ASN A 249 21.38 3.77 2.56
CA ASN A 249 22.59 3.42 1.79
C ASN A 249 22.68 1.91 1.59
N GLU A 250 22.40 1.14 2.65
CA GLU A 250 22.39 -0.32 2.57
C GLU A 250 21.27 -0.84 1.68
N VAL A 251 20.07 -0.23 1.73
CA VAL A 251 18.96 -0.56 0.83
C VAL A 251 19.35 -0.30 -0.62
N VAL A 252 19.91 0.87 -0.94
CA VAL A 252 20.37 1.20 -2.30
C VAL A 252 21.38 0.17 -2.78
N ARG A 253 22.39 -0.15 -1.97
CA ARG A 253 23.43 -1.14 -2.31
C ARG A 253 22.85 -2.52 -2.61
N VAL A 254 21.94 -2.98 -1.77
CA VAL A 254 21.30 -4.30 -1.92
C VAL A 254 20.35 -4.31 -3.10
N LYS A 255 19.57 -3.24 -3.28
CA LYS A 255 18.60 -3.08 -4.35
C LYS A 255 19.31 -3.04 -5.71
N SER A 256 20.35 -2.24 -5.87
CA SER A 256 21.14 -2.17 -7.11
C SER A 256 21.72 -3.54 -7.49
N PHE A 257 22.18 -4.32 -6.50
CA PHE A 257 22.65 -5.68 -6.76
C PHE A 257 21.52 -6.61 -7.23
N VAL A 258 20.36 -6.60 -6.58
CA VAL A 258 19.21 -7.44 -6.99
C VAL A 258 18.67 -7.01 -8.35
N GLU A 259 18.63 -5.71 -8.63
CA GLU A 259 18.18 -5.14 -9.90
C GLU A 259 19.19 -5.29 -11.05
N SER A 260 20.42 -5.72 -10.77
CA SER A 260 21.41 -6.01 -11.84
C SER A 260 21.09 -7.29 -12.61
N PHE A 261 20.13 -8.09 -12.15
CA PHE A 261 19.69 -9.29 -12.86
C PHE A 261 18.56 -8.94 -13.85
N ASP A 262 18.78 -9.26 -15.13
CA ASP A 262 17.87 -8.89 -16.24
C ASP A 262 16.46 -9.46 -16.12
N ASN A 263 16.33 -10.65 -15.53
CA ASN A 263 15.08 -11.37 -15.42
C ASN A 263 14.56 -11.53 -13.96
N LEU A 264 15.13 -10.77 -12.99
CA LEU A 264 14.68 -10.78 -11.60
C LEU A 264 14.09 -9.43 -11.21
N PHE A 265 12.89 -9.44 -10.68
CA PHE A 265 12.18 -8.25 -10.21
C PHE A 265 11.81 -8.44 -8.75
N SER A 266 12.27 -7.55 -7.87
CA SER A 266 11.93 -7.56 -6.44
C SER A 266 10.83 -6.54 -6.17
N ILE A 267 9.68 -6.99 -5.61
CA ILE A 267 8.50 -6.15 -5.38
C ILE A 267 7.84 -6.49 -4.05
N GLY A 268 7.02 -5.57 -3.57
CA GLY A 268 6.29 -5.72 -2.31
C GLY A 268 7.01 -5.09 -1.13
N ALA A 269 6.32 -4.99 0.01
CA ALA A 269 6.87 -4.33 1.20
C ALA A 269 8.22 -4.93 1.64
N GLY A 270 8.30 -6.26 1.68
CA GLY A 270 9.55 -6.97 1.98
C GLY A 270 10.59 -6.86 0.87
N GLY A 271 10.16 -7.03 -0.39
CA GLY A 271 11.02 -7.01 -1.58
C GLY A 271 11.65 -5.65 -1.87
N GLU A 272 11.05 -4.57 -1.39
CA GLU A 272 11.55 -3.20 -1.56
C GLU A 272 12.06 -2.57 -0.25
N PHE A 273 12.05 -3.32 0.85
CA PHE A 273 12.43 -2.84 2.18
C PHE A 273 11.65 -1.57 2.59
N ASN A 274 10.34 -1.57 2.37
CA ASN A 274 9.47 -0.46 2.73
C ASN A 274 8.29 -0.90 3.60
N TYR A 275 7.57 0.08 4.14
CA TYR A 275 6.35 -0.13 4.93
C TYR A 275 5.17 0.46 4.16
N ALA A 276 4.88 -0.15 3.01
CA ALA A 276 3.83 0.30 2.10
C ALA A 276 2.50 -0.42 2.38
N ASP A 277 1.40 0.32 2.24
CA ASP A 277 0.06 -0.22 2.31
C ASP A 277 -0.27 -1.07 1.06
N SER A 278 -1.21 -2.01 1.22
CA SER A 278 -1.58 -2.97 0.17
C SER A 278 -1.96 -2.30 -1.16
N GLN A 279 -2.66 -1.16 -1.12
CA GLN A 279 -3.05 -0.43 -2.33
C GLN A 279 -1.83 0.04 -3.14
N ILE A 280 -0.77 0.49 -2.48
CA ILE A 280 0.47 0.92 -3.12
C ILE A 280 1.14 -0.28 -3.80
N ILE A 281 1.15 -1.42 -3.12
CA ILE A 281 1.72 -2.67 -3.67
C ILE A 281 0.93 -3.15 -4.89
N PHE A 282 -0.41 -3.06 -4.87
CA PHE A 282 -1.23 -3.39 -6.04
C PHE A 282 -0.88 -2.50 -7.24
N HIS A 283 -0.81 -1.17 -7.08
CA HIS A 283 -0.44 -0.26 -8.17
C HIS A 283 0.94 -0.61 -8.74
N LYS A 284 1.95 -0.76 -7.90
CA LYS A 284 3.30 -1.15 -8.34
C LYS A 284 3.31 -2.51 -9.07
N SER A 285 2.47 -3.45 -8.64
CA SER A 285 2.35 -4.74 -9.32
C SER A 285 1.77 -4.61 -10.74
N PHE A 286 0.76 -3.76 -10.92
CA PHE A 286 0.21 -3.46 -12.24
C PHE A 286 1.25 -2.76 -13.13
N ASP A 287 1.96 -1.76 -12.61
CA ASP A 287 2.99 -1.03 -13.35
C ASP A 287 4.10 -1.97 -13.82
N LEU A 288 4.59 -2.86 -12.92
CA LEU A 288 5.58 -3.86 -13.28
C LEU A 288 5.09 -4.79 -14.38
N VAL A 289 3.89 -5.37 -14.24
CA VAL A 289 3.34 -6.30 -15.23
C VAL A 289 3.15 -5.61 -16.58
N ASN A 290 2.63 -4.39 -16.62
CA ASN A 290 2.49 -3.62 -17.84
C ASN A 290 3.85 -3.37 -18.52
N SER A 291 4.89 -3.02 -17.76
CA SER A 291 6.24 -2.84 -18.28
C SER A 291 6.82 -4.13 -18.88
N LEU A 292 6.56 -5.28 -18.23
CA LEU A 292 7.01 -6.59 -18.72
C LEU A 292 6.30 -7.02 -19.99
N ILE A 293 5.00 -6.76 -20.09
CA ILE A 293 4.21 -7.03 -21.30
C ILE A 293 4.74 -6.19 -22.47
N ASN A 294 4.98 -4.90 -22.25
CA ASN A 294 5.50 -4.00 -23.28
C ASN A 294 6.89 -4.43 -23.77
N ARG A 295 7.82 -4.75 -22.86
CA ARG A 295 9.15 -5.30 -23.23
C ARG A 295 9.05 -6.60 -24.01
N HIS A 296 8.13 -7.49 -23.63
CA HIS A 296 7.93 -8.75 -24.35
C HIS A 296 7.36 -8.50 -25.76
N SER A 297 6.46 -7.56 -25.90
CA SER A 297 5.91 -7.17 -27.20
C SER A 297 6.98 -6.53 -28.10
N GLU A 298 7.85 -5.71 -27.56
CA GLU A 298 9.00 -5.13 -28.26
C GLU A 298 9.98 -6.22 -28.73
N SER A 299 10.38 -7.14 -27.85
CA SER A 299 11.29 -8.24 -28.18
C SER A 299 10.72 -9.24 -29.21
N ILE A 300 9.40 -9.49 -29.19
CA ILE A 300 8.73 -10.32 -30.21
C ILE A 300 8.74 -9.60 -31.56
N ASN A 301 8.56 -8.28 -31.57
CA ASN A 301 8.58 -7.49 -32.81
C ASN A 301 9.97 -7.42 -33.41
N GLU A 302 11.02 -7.32 -32.58
CA GLU A 302 12.41 -7.40 -33.03
C GLU A 302 12.76 -8.82 -33.57
N ALA A 303 12.29 -9.90 -32.92
CA ALA A 303 12.60 -11.26 -33.33
C ALA A 303 11.84 -11.73 -34.58
N LYS A 304 10.74 -11.09 -34.93
CA LYS A 304 9.90 -11.54 -36.04
C LYS A 304 10.15 -10.82 -37.37
N ASN A 305 10.99 -9.79 -37.42
CA ASN A 305 11.11 -8.94 -38.61
C ASN A 305 9.71 -8.56 -39.18
N ILE A 306 8.70 -8.56 -38.32
CA ILE A 306 7.33 -8.24 -38.65
C ILE A 306 7.20 -6.75 -38.38
N ASN A 307 7.10 -6.01 -39.44
CA ASN A 307 6.69 -4.63 -39.50
C ASN A 307 6.64 -3.98 -38.12
N THR A 308 7.72 -3.32 -37.73
CA THR A 308 7.68 -2.32 -36.69
C THR A 308 6.32 -1.64 -36.80
N VAL A 309 5.48 -1.72 -35.78
CA VAL A 309 4.51 -0.67 -35.58
C VAL A 309 5.42 0.55 -35.40
N ASN A 310 5.75 1.19 -36.49
CA ASN A 310 6.31 2.50 -36.49
C ASN A 310 5.26 3.30 -35.73
N PHE A 311 5.49 3.56 -34.44
CA PHE A 311 4.89 4.71 -33.83
C PHE A 311 5.28 5.82 -34.78
N ASN A 312 4.32 6.30 -35.57
CA ASN A 312 4.57 7.40 -36.45
C ASN A 312 5.24 8.45 -35.57
N SER A 313 6.51 8.71 -35.82
CA SER A 313 7.25 9.78 -35.14
C SER A 313 6.50 11.11 -35.28
N GLU A 314 5.49 11.12 -36.13
CA GLU A 314 4.61 12.21 -36.41
C GLU A 314 3.15 11.75 -36.50
N VAL A 315 2.26 12.49 -35.83
CA VAL A 315 0.81 12.25 -35.84
C VAL A 315 0.10 13.45 -36.39
N LYS A 316 -0.78 13.29 -37.37
CA LYS A 316 -1.57 14.35 -37.94
C LYS A 316 -2.87 14.56 -37.15
N ILE A 317 -3.09 15.75 -36.64
CA ILE A 317 -4.32 16.19 -36.00
C ILE A 317 -4.87 17.40 -36.76
N GLY A 318 -5.98 17.20 -37.48
CA GLY A 318 -6.49 18.20 -38.41
C GLY A 318 -5.46 18.52 -39.49
N ASN A 319 -5.06 19.80 -39.59
CA ASN A 319 -4.05 20.27 -40.53
C ASN A 319 -2.63 20.36 -39.92
N LYS A 320 -2.44 19.93 -38.65
CA LYS A 320 -1.16 20.00 -37.95
C LYS A 320 -0.51 18.65 -37.80
N ILE A 321 0.81 18.66 -37.90
CA ILE A 321 1.65 17.45 -37.66
C ILE A 321 2.33 17.65 -36.30
N ILE A 322 2.20 16.62 -35.43
CA ILE A 322 2.76 16.59 -34.07
C ILE A 322 3.87 15.55 -34.06
N GLY A 323 4.98 15.86 -33.41
CA GLY A 323 6.14 14.98 -33.29
C GLY A 323 7.25 15.31 -34.26
N GLY A 324 8.31 14.52 -34.27
CA GLY A 324 9.49 14.78 -35.09
C GLY A 324 10.13 16.14 -34.79
N LYS A 325 10.42 16.90 -35.82
CA LYS A 325 10.97 18.28 -35.74
C LYS A 325 9.90 19.38 -35.85
N ASN A 326 8.62 19.02 -35.81
CA ASN A 326 7.53 19.98 -35.94
C ASN A 326 7.40 20.82 -34.63
N LYS A 327 6.73 21.96 -34.74
CA LYS A 327 6.46 22.82 -33.57
C LYS A 327 5.66 22.06 -32.52
N THR A 328 5.94 22.39 -31.25
CA THR A 328 5.19 21.83 -30.11
C THR A 328 3.71 22.15 -30.28
N PHE A 329 2.88 21.12 -30.11
CA PHE A 329 1.43 21.27 -30.14
C PHE A 329 0.94 21.64 -28.74
N VAL A 330 0.39 22.83 -28.59
CA VAL A 330 -0.01 23.43 -27.32
C VAL A 330 -1.51 23.22 -27.10
N VAL A 331 -1.88 22.56 -26.02
CA VAL A 331 -3.26 22.27 -25.62
C VAL A 331 -3.61 23.09 -24.37
N ALA A 332 -4.59 23.99 -24.47
CA ALA A 332 -5.15 24.65 -23.31
C ALA A 332 -6.05 23.69 -22.52
N GLU A 333 -5.76 23.45 -21.23
CA GLU A 333 -6.57 22.60 -20.37
C GLU A 333 -7.68 23.42 -19.70
N ALA A 334 -8.87 23.43 -20.27
CA ALA A 334 -10.05 24.10 -19.70
C ALA A 334 -10.72 23.28 -18.61
N GLY A 335 -10.59 21.95 -18.65
CA GLY A 335 -11.13 21.05 -17.64
C GLY A 335 -12.63 21.27 -17.38
N LEU A 336 -12.98 21.65 -16.13
CA LEU A 336 -14.32 21.99 -15.68
C LEU A 336 -14.52 23.49 -15.44
N ASN A 337 -13.56 24.34 -15.79
CA ASN A 337 -13.58 25.78 -15.52
C ASN A 337 -14.72 26.55 -16.24
N HIS A 338 -15.44 25.88 -17.13
CA HIS A 338 -16.67 26.41 -17.71
C HIS A 338 -17.85 26.45 -16.73
N ASN A 339 -17.74 25.86 -15.53
CA ASN A 339 -18.77 25.86 -14.48
C ASN A 339 -20.18 25.47 -14.96
N GLY A 340 -20.30 24.51 -15.89
CA GLY A 340 -21.58 24.11 -16.49
C GLY A 340 -22.15 25.12 -17.51
N SER A 341 -21.48 26.25 -17.78
CA SER A 341 -21.96 27.32 -18.64
C SER A 341 -21.38 27.23 -20.05
N PHE A 342 -22.26 27.19 -21.05
CA PHE A 342 -21.88 27.26 -22.45
C PHE A 342 -21.16 28.56 -22.80
N ASN A 343 -21.62 29.71 -22.26
CA ASN A 343 -21.01 31.01 -22.54
C ASN A 343 -19.59 31.13 -21.95
N ILE A 344 -19.34 30.57 -20.78
CA ILE A 344 -17.99 30.54 -20.23
C ILE A 344 -17.10 29.58 -21.04
N ALA A 345 -17.62 28.45 -21.49
CA ALA A 345 -16.87 27.52 -22.35
C ALA A 345 -16.47 28.24 -23.69
N LYS A 346 -17.36 29.03 -24.29
CA LYS A 346 -17.03 29.86 -25.47
C LYS A 346 -15.89 30.81 -25.18
N LYS A 347 -15.97 31.58 -24.09
CA LYS A 347 -14.90 32.53 -23.71
C LYS A 347 -13.55 31.82 -23.52
N LEU A 348 -13.55 30.61 -22.94
CA LEU A 348 -12.33 29.79 -22.77
C LEU A 348 -11.74 29.39 -24.14
N ILE A 349 -12.60 29.09 -25.14
CA ILE A 349 -12.17 28.79 -26.51
C ILE A 349 -11.58 30.04 -27.15
N ASP A 350 -12.27 31.17 -27.04
CA ASP A 350 -11.82 32.44 -27.63
C ASP A 350 -10.45 32.83 -27.04
N ASN A 351 -10.27 32.76 -25.73
CA ASN A 351 -9.00 33.01 -25.05
C ASN A 351 -7.88 32.06 -25.52
N ALA A 352 -8.18 30.76 -25.62
CA ALA A 352 -7.21 29.77 -26.09
C ALA A 352 -6.76 30.06 -27.52
N LYS A 353 -7.66 30.53 -28.37
CA LYS A 353 -7.36 31.01 -29.76
C LYS A 353 -6.52 32.26 -29.74
N GLU A 354 -6.86 33.26 -28.93
CA GLU A 354 -6.15 34.51 -28.79
C GLU A 354 -4.68 34.34 -28.42
N ILE A 355 -4.41 33.38 -27.46
CA ILE A 355 -3.03 33.06 -27.09
C ILE A 355 -2.37 32.01 -28.00
N ASN A 356 -2.95 31.73 -29.16
CA ASN A 356 -2.43 30.80 -30.17
C ASN A 356 -2.21 29.35 -29.66
N CYS A 357 -3.07 28.82 -28.79
CA CYS A 357 -3.10 27.40 -28.52
C CYS A 357 -3.59 26.62 -29.74
N ASP A 358 -3.03 25.42 -29.94
CA ASP A 358 -3.39 24.55 -31.06
C ASP A 358 -4.69 23.81 -30.82
N ALA A 359 -5.05 23.58 -29.55
CA ALA A 359 -6.29 22.95 -29.15
C ALA A 359 -6.71 23.40 -27.75
N ILE A 360 -7.96 23.15 -27.40
CA ILE A 360 -8.48 23.29 -26.04
C ILE A 360 -9.13 22.00 -25.62
N LYS A 361 -8.90 21.56 -24.37
CA LYS A 361 -9.41 20.31 -23.80
C LYS A 361 -10.42 20.58 -22.70
N PHE A 362 -11.62 20.02 -22.84
CA PHE A 362 -12.66 19.98 -21.84
C PHE A 362 -12.82 18.57 -21.28
N GLN A 363 -13.29 18.46 -20.03
CA GLN A 363 -13.61 17.17 -19.44
C GLN A 363 -15.09 16.83 -19.68
N SER A 364 -15.33 15.66 -20.28
CA SER A 364 -16.66 15.11 -20.52
C SER A 364 -16.85 13.84 -19.69
N PHE A 365 -17.93 13.77 -18.90
CA PHE A 365 -18.21 12.62 -18.05
C PHE A 365 -19.70 12.54 -17.72
N LEU A 366 -20.12 11.35 -17.29
CA LEU A 366 -21.41 11.14 -16.65
C LEU A 366 -21.19 11.26 -15.11
N PRO A 367 -21.81 12.24 -14.42
CA PRO A 367 -21.58 12.48 -13.00
C PRO A 367 -21.73 11.23 -12.14
N ASP A 368 -22.81 10.47 -12.35
CA ASP A 368 -23.14 9.26 -11.58
C ASP A 368 -22.14 8.10 -11.78
N SER A 369 -21.37 8.11 -12.87
CA SER A 369 -20.35 7.09 -13.13
C SER A 369 -18.96 7.48 -12.60
N ARG A 370 -18.76 8.75 -12.25
CA ARG A 370 -17.46 9.28 -11.84
C ARG A 370 -17.28 9.30 -10.32
N VAL A 371 -18.33 9.55 -9.57
CA VAL A 371 -18.25 9.74 -8.11
C VAL A 371 -19.43 9.05 -7.42
N SER A 372 -19.16 8.41 -6.29
CA SER A 372 -20.18 7.86 -5.43
C SER A 372 -21.06 8.96 -4.83
N LYS A 373 -22.38 8.77 -4.82
CA LYS A 373 -23.38 9.70 -4.22
C LYS A 373 -23.15 9.98 -2.72
N PHE A 374 -22.33 9.17 -2.05
CA PHE A 374 -22.05 9.26 -0.62
C PHE A 374 -20.77 10.03 -0.28
N ILE A 375 -20.02 10.51 -1.27
CA ILE A 375 -18.80 11.27 -1.04
C ILE A 375 -19.16 12.75 -0.90
N LYS A 376 -18.85 13.33 0.27
CA LYS A 376 -18.97 14.78 0.50
C LYS A 376 -17.80 15.51 -0.14
N SER A 377 -18.00 16.78 -0.49
CA SER A 377 -16.92 17.64 -0.99
C SER A 377 -15.78 17.75 0.04
N GLU A 378 -14.55 17.91 -0.43
CA GLU A 378 -13.43 18.22 0.46
C GLU A 378 -13.61 19.64 1.03
N LYS A 379 -13.28 19.81 2.31
CA LYS A 379 -13.37 21.11 3.01
C LYS A 379 -12.66 22.26 2.30
N TYR A 380 -11.64 21.95 1.53
CA TYR A 380 -10.93 22.89 0.66
C TYR A 380 -11.86 23.42 -0.45
N ALA A 381 -12.63 22.56 -1.12
CA ALA A 381 -13.58 22.95 -2.15
C ALA A 381 -14.75 23.74 -1.54
N GLU A 382 -15.26 23.34 -0.37
CA GLU A 382 -16.28 24.10 0.38
C GLU A 382 -15.83 25.52 0.69
N LYS A 383 -14.55 25.70 1.06
CA LYS A 383 -13.96 26.99 1.40
C LYS A 383 -13.82 27.93 0.19
N ILE A 384 -13.58 27.36 -1.01
CA ILE A 384 -13.44 28.13 -2.25
C ILE A 384 -14.79 28.41 -2.89
N ILE A 385 -15.72 27.46 -2.86
CA ILE A 385 -17.02 27.53 -3.55
C ILE A 385 -18.10 28.20 -2.65
N GLY A 386 -17.88 28.20 -1.32
CA GLY A 386 -18.79 28.83 -0.35
C GLY A 386 -20.08 28.05 -0.09
N THR A 387 -20.22 26.83 -0.62
CA THR A 387 -21.40 25.98 -0.47
C THR A 387 -21.06 24.60 0.03
N GLN A 388 -21.90 24.01 0.88
CA GLN A 388 -21.81 22.62 1.35
C GLN A 388 -22.61 21.72 0.39
N GLU A 389 -22.05 21.41 -0.77
CA GLU A 389 -22.63 20.44 -1.70
C GLU A 389 -21.83 19.14 -1.70
N SER A 390 -22.45 18.02 -2.04
CA SER A 390 -21.72 16.77 -2.26
C SER A 390 -20.88 16.85 -3.54
N ILE A 391 -19.81 16.04 -3.64
CA ILE A 391 -19.00 15.99 -4.87
C ILE A 391 -19.88 15.56 -6.07
N SER A 392 -20.87 14.70 -5.85
CA SER A 392 -21.81 14.30 -6.90
C SER A 392 -22.65 15.49 -7.40
N GLU A 393 -23.21 16.30 -6.51
CA GLU A 393 -23.96 17.52 -6.86
C GLU A 393 -23.07 18.55 -7.57
N LEU A 394 -21.84 18.73 -7.07
CA LEU A 394 -20.83 19.57 -7.72
C LEU A 394 -20.57 19.12 -9.16
N PHE A 395 -20.32 17.83 -9.38
CA PHE A 395 -20.11 17.32 -10.73
C PHE A 395 -21.36 17.37 -11.61
N GLN A 396 -22.57 17.18 -11.06
CA GLN A 396 -23.81 17.38 -11.79
C GLN A 396 -23.94 18.83 -12.26
N ARG A 397 -23.69 19.79 -11.37
CA ARG A 397 -23.74 21.23 -11.67
C ARG A 397 -22.66 21.66 -12.69
N LEU A 398 -21.48 21.10 -12.57
CA LEU A 398 -20.36 21.42 -13.47
C LEU A 398 -20.41 20.66 -14.80
N SER A 399 -21.24 19.64 -14.94
CA SER A 399 -21.30 18.87 -16.17
C SER A 399 -22.05 19.64 -17.28
N LEU A 400 -21.59 19.43 -18.50
CA LEU A 400 -22.31 19.87 -19.71
C LEU A 400 -23.02 18.65 -20.32
N ASN A 401 -24.29 18.79 -20.64
CA ASN A 401 -25.01 17.73 -21.35
C ASN A 401 -24.44 17.53 -22.76
N PHE A 402 -24.65 16.37 -23.33
CA PHE A 402 -24.08 15.98 -24.62
C PHE A 402 -24.42 16.94 -25.77
N LYS A 403 -25.65 17.50 -25.77
CA LYS A 403 -26.08 18.49 -26.78
C LYS A 403 -25.26 19.77 -26.68
N THR A 404 -24.97 20.23 -25.48
CA THR A 404 -24.13 21.43 -25.24
C THR A 404 -22.67 21.14 -25.57
N GLN A 405 -22.15 19.97 -25.24
CA GLN A 405 -20.77 19.57 -25.61
C GLN A 405 -20.60 19.55 -27.13
N LYS A 406 -21.59 19.04 -27.88
CA LYS A 406 -21.56 19.08 -29.34
C LYS A 406 -21.52 20.50 -29.87
N LYS A 407 -22.31 21.44 -29.30
CA LYS A 407 -22.27 22.84 -29.66
C LYS A 407 -20.90 23.49 -29.40
N ILE A 408 -20.26 23.17 -28.28
CA ILE A 408 -18.90 23.63 -27.93
C ILE A 408 -17.89 23.15 -28.97
N PHE A 409 -17.96 21.87 -29.33
CA PHE A 409 -17.08 21.24 -30.30
C PHE A 409 -17.22 21.91 -31.68
N GLU A 410 -18.47 22.15 -32.13
CA GLU A 410 -18.73 22.85 -33.40
C GLU A 410 -18.25 24.31 -33.37
N TYR A 411 -18.34 24.97 -32.23
CA TYR A 411 -17.84 26.34 -32.07
C TYR A 411 -16.31 26.42 -32.06
N ALA A 412 -15.64 25.40 -31.54
CA ALA A 412 -14.17 25.37 -31.49
C ALA A 412 -13.50 25.02 -32.83
N LYS A 413 -14.23 24.43 -33.78
CA LYS A 413 -13.74 24.21 -35.15
C LYS A 413 -13.55 25.51 -35.90
#